data_35d12256d522aa1aa6123df9a92c00f3
#
_entry.id   35d12256d522aa1aa6123df9a92c00f3
#
_cell.length_a   1.000
_cell.length_b   1.000
_cell.length_c   1.000
_cell.angle_alpha   90.00
_cell.angle_beta   90.00
_cell.angle_gamma   90.00
#
_symmetry.space_group_name_H-M   'P 1'
#
loop_
_entity.id
_entity.type
_entity.pdbx_description
1 polymer ?
#
loop_
_entity_poly.entity_id
_entity_poly.type
_entity_poly.pdbx_seq_one_letter_code
_entity_poly.pdbx_strand_id
1 'polypeptide(L)'
;DLTKYKNTLYAPAHVTTNWDGYKTHLASVRPSFKPRVLLMGHDMSEIENITLMALGGVVREMNGIPYYLLVGPQNVHLTLEAIEKNQPEWLGISLYTGLTTYVFEWLIQYKMDKARSITKKKISDFKTADKLLKGMVREAKGPVYEGNQLVYAPVIIGGHYNNYNFKDSWERGGEYVVRGKGINIFRDILLGLYSPGIYHDPMPYANIPRMDREKFYKDTFEFSDETKKYALSRIKSILTALGCSYSCTYCYVSSLIDNLREAYSEVGVRPPSIIQDRLLETVVQEGEEILALDNKYGVKTTAVFDQADISLNNMKWWDQLKNQWLDRVGIPFYIQARPAMLAGKKGKERIEMISDKGLVAGISMAIESGNPKIRKLLLDRHENNDTIQNAIHNVKDSNIPLRTQSIIGLPVLRPSQVVNPIQSKLSLIDKDGEEFYYDDPIQESLTCLELVCTSNFGKEDYYWNALYSPFPGTPLGDYAVAAGFADDDTDAHAYQFTTDSGLTCFTGITLKRQIAFSQTSNFFAHFKNGKDLMVLFLYGNNEFQLSDFAEFVETRAEFFKPHERPTQFGIIPNIDRNML
;
A
#
# COMPACT_ATOMS: atom_id res chain seq x y z
N ASP A 1 8.52 -18.60 18.48
CA ASP A 1 8.99 -18.44 19.86
C ASP A 1 9.68 -17.08 20.03
N LEU A 2 8.96 -16.10 20.62
CA LEU A 2 9.43 -14.73 20.85
C LEU A 2 10.52 -14.64 21.94
N THR A 3 10.69 -15.68 22.76
CA THR A 3 11.69 -15.68 23.84
C THR A 3 13.14 -15.59 23.34
N LYS A 4 13.41 -16.08 22.12
CA LYS A 4 14.73 -16.00 21.45
C LYS A 4 15.14 -14.55 21.15
N TYR A 5 14.18 -13.63 21.07
CA TYR A 5 14.37 -12.24 20.69
C TYR A 5 14.19 -11.24 21.83
N LYS A 6 13.88 -11.72 23.07
CA LYS A 6 13.65 -10.85 24.23
C LYS A 6 14.76 -9.83 24.52
N ASN A 7 15.99 -10.12 24.13
CA ASN A 7 17.14 -9.21 24.31
C ASN A 7 17.40 -8.31 23.08
N THR A 8 16.64 -8.47 22.00
CA THR A 8 16.72 -7.69 20.76
C THR A 8 15.46 -6.88 20.50
N LEU A 9 14.42 -7.09 21.29
CA LEU A 9 13.07 -6.55 21.11
C LEU A 9 12.77 -5.48 22.15
N TYR A 10 12.18 -4.40 21.66
CA TYR A 10 11.36 -3.45 22.41
C TYR A 10 12.07 -2.52 23.40
N ALA A 11 12.69 -1.46 22.88
CA ALA A 11 12.62 -0.21 23.59
C ALA A 11 11.49 0.60 22.94
N PRO A 12 10.37 0.88 23.63
CA PRO A 12 9.50 1.95 23.20
C PRO A 12 10.37 3.21 23.25
N ALA A 13 10.51 3.90 22.10
CA ALA A 13 11.14 5.20 22.08
C ALA A 13 10.48 6.04 23.18
N HIS A 14 11.25 6.70 24.01
CA HIS A 14 10.72 7.68 24.95
C HIS A 14 9.99 8.71 24.13
N VAL A 15 8.66 8.69 24.16
CA VAL A 15 7.80 9.61 23.43
C VAL A 15 8.08 11.01 23.97
N THR A 16 8.98 11.73 23.32
CA THR A 16 9.11 13.14 23.58
C THR A 16 7.93 13.84 22.93
N THR A 17 6.92 14.15 23.72
CA THR A 17 5.77 14.96 23.31
C THR A 17 6.17 16.42 23.01
N ASN A 18 7.42 16.78 23.23
CA ASN A 18 7.96 18.10 23.00
C ASN A 18 8.98 18.09 21.85
N TRP A 19 8.45 18.24 20.64
CA TRP A 19 9.23 18.27 19.40
C TRP A 19 10.24 19.42 19.33
N ASP A 20 9.88 20.59 19.81
CA ASP A 20 10.76 21.77 19.80
C ASP A 20 11.89 21.66 20.83
N GLY A 21 11.61 21.08 21.99
CA GLY A 21 12.63 20.72 22.96
C GLY A 21 13.61 19.69 22.44
N TYR A 22 13.13 18.73 21.64
CA TYR A 22 13.97 17.72 21.01
C TYR A 22 14.87 18.31 19.93
N LYS A 23 14.36 19.20 19.05
CA LYS A 23 15.16 19.96 18.07
C LYS A 23 16.27 20.76 18.74
N THR A 24 15.95 21.41 19.86
CA THR A 24 16.92 22.19 20.66
C THR A 24 17.99 21.26 21.22
N HIS A 25 17.62 20.12 21.76
CA HIS A 25 18.56 19.11 22.24
C HIS A 25 19.47 18.57 21.13
N LEU A 26 18.92 18.30 19.93
CA LEU A 26 19.69 17.87 18.76
C LEU A 26 20.74 18.89 18.34
N ALA A 27 20.36 20.14 18.28
CA ALA A 27 21.27 21.24 17.93
C ALA A 27 22.42 21.39 18.97
N SER A 28 22.16 21.05 20.24
CA SER A 28 23.17 21.10 21.29
C SER A 28 24.12 19.90 21.30
N VAL A 29 23.63 18.70 20.90
CA VAL A 29 24.43 17.45 21.01
C VAL A 29 25.32 17.24 19.78
N ARG A 30 24.89 17.63 18.58
CA ARG A 30 25.65 17.49 17.34
C ARG A 30 25.32 18.60 16.33
N PRO A 31 25.79 19.84 16.53
CA PRO A 31 25.44 20.98 15.67
C PRO A 31 25.90 20.82 14.20
N SER A 32 26.87 19.95 13.93
CA SER A 32 27.42 19.68 12.60
C SER A 32 26.92 18.39 11.96
N PHE A 33 25.98 17.68 12.62
CA PHE A 33 25.51 16.40 12.11
C PHE A 33 24.56 16.59 10.92
N LYS A 34 24.96 16.04 9.76
CA LYS A 34 24.22 16.11 8.50
C LYS A 34 24.17 14.72 7.87
N PRO A 35 23.23 13.85 8.26
CA PRO A 35 23.20 12.49 7.77
C PRO A 35 22.96 12.45 6.25
N ARG A 36 23.76 11.64 5.53
CA ARG A 36 23.54 11.30 4.13
C ARG A 36 22.87 9.95 4.07
N VAL A 37 21.67 9.88 3.52
CA VAL A 37 20.83 8.69 3.57
C VAL A 37 20.36 8.33 2.15
N LEU A 38 20.69 7.12 1.69
CA LEU A 38 20.07 6.57 0.49
C LEU A 38 18.77 5.85 0.88
N LEU A 39 17.66 6.36 0.41
CA LEU A 39 16.31 5.84 0.62
C LEU A 39 15.89 5.01 -0.59
N MET A 40 15.67 3.72 -0.36
CA MET A 40 15.32 2.75 -1.39
C MET A 40 13.88 2.26 -1.17
N GLY A 41 13.15 2.12 -2.25
CA GLY A 41 11.79 1.56 -2.24
C GLY A 41 11.37 1.09 -3.62
N HIS A 42 10.21 0.46 -3.69
CA HIS A 42 9.70 -0.06 -4.95
C HIS A 42 9.14 1.04 -5.84
N ASP A 43 9.31 0.86 -7.13
CA ASP A 43 8.62 1.64 -8.13
C ASP A 43 7.14 1.21 -8.17
N MET A 44 6.26 2.10 -7.71
CA MET A 44 4.80 1.89 -7.68
C MET A 44 4.13 2.25 -9.01
N SER A 45 4.89 2.38 -10.08
CA SER A 45 4.54 2.66 -11.47
C SER A 45 3.75 3.94 -11.76
N GLU A 46 2.73 4.31 -10.99
CA GLU A 46 1.89 5.49 -11.25
C GLU A 46 1.68 6.37 -10.02
N ILE A 47 1.96 5.84 -8.82
CA ILE A 47 1.70 6.51 -7.55
C ILE A 47 3.02 6.90 -6.90
N GLU A 48 3.15 8.16 -6.50
CA GLU A 48 4.34 8.64 -5.79
C GLU A 48 4.56 7.86 -4.48
N ASN A 49 5.81 7.50 -4.22
CA ASN A 49 6.16 6.79 -2.99
C ASN A 49 6.24 7.78 -1.81
N ILE A 50 5.09 8.07 -1.19
CA ILE A 50 4.99 9.02 -0.07
C ILE A 50 5.80 8.57 1.16
N THR A 51 6.00 7.27 1.35
CA THR A 51 6.81 6.77 2.46
C THR A 51 8.26 7.25 2.34
N LEU A 52 8.86 7.11 1.16
CA LEU A 52 10.23 7.57 0.93
C LEU A 52 10.32 9.09 1.04
N MET A 53 9.35 9.82 0.49
CA MET A 53 9.33 11.28 0.58
C MET A 53 9.18 11.78 2.03
N ALA A 54 8.38 11.09 2.86
CA ALA A 54 8.25 11.41 4.28
C ALA A 54 9.54 11.13 5.05
N LEU A 55 10.22 10.00 4.80
CA LEU A 55 11.52 9.69 5.40
C LEU A 55 12.58 10.70 4.95
N GLY A 56 12.55 11.13 3.70
CA GLY A 56 13.42 12.20 3.22
C GLY A 56 13.15 13.53 3.90
N GLY A 57 11.90 13.84 4.18
CA GLY A 57 11.51 14.98 5.01
C GLY A 57 12.17 14.94 6.40
N VAL A 58 12.19 13.76 7.05
CA VAL A 58 12.92 13.56 8.32
C VAL A 58 14.39 13.90 8.17
N VAL A 59 15.05 13.37 7.12
CA VAL A 59 16.47 13.63 6.88
C VAL A 59 16.74 15.12 6.68
N ARG A 60 15.88 15.82 5.93
CA ARG A 60 16.00 17.28 5.72
C ARG A 60 15.79 18.08 7.00
N GLU A 61 14.84 17.70 7.85
CA GLU A 61 14.67 18.35 9.17
C GLU A 61 15.92 18.24 10.05
N MET A 62 16.74 17.21 9.82
CA MET A 62 18.05 17.03 10.47
C MET A 62 19.19 17.74 9.73
N ASN A 63 18.91 18.64 8.78
CA ASN A 63 19.87 19.24 7.87
C ASN A 63 20.69 18.22 7.05
N GLY A 64 20.20 16.99 6.92
CA GLY A 64 20.82 15.92 6.16
C GLY A 64 20.50 15.98 4.67
N ILE A 65 21.06 15.03 3.95
CA ILE A 65 20.89 14.89 2.49
C ILE A 65 20.25 13.54 2.20
N PRO A 66 18.96 13.49 1.84
CA PRO A 66 18.35 12.29 1.33
C PRO A 66 18.74 12.08 -0.14
N TYR A 67 18.91 10.85 -0.54
CA TYR A 67 19.00 10.37 -1.91
C TYR A 67 17.91 9.32 -2.12
N TYR A 68 17.33 9.23 -3.31
CA TYR A 68 16.22 8.33 -3.58
C TYR A 68 16.54 7.39 -4.72
N LEU A 69 16.21 6.11 -4.54
CA LEU A 69 16.31 5.10 -5.57
C LEU A 69 15.07 4.21 -5.54
N LEU A 70 14.36 4.17 -6.67
CA LEU A 70 13.28 3.23 -6.87
C LEU A 70 13.82 1.97 -7.55
N VAL A 71 13.59 0.84 -6.91
CA VAL A 71 14.16 -0.44 -7.33
C VAL A 71 13.09 -1.44 -7.75
N GLY A 72 13.41 -2.20 -8.77
CA GLY A 72 12.70 -3.37 -9.24
C GLY A 72 13.70 -4.47 -9.61
N PRO A 73 13.24 -5.66 -10.02
CA PRO A 73 14.14 -6.76 -10.38
C PRO A 73 15.17 -6.39 -11.47
N GLN A 74 14.78 -5.47 -12.39
CA GLN A 74 15.65 -5.10 -13.52
C GLN A 74 16.75 -4.11 -13.14
N ASN A 75 16.56 -3.31 -12.09
CA ASN A 75 17.45 -2.19 -11.79
C ASN A 75 18.01 -2.17 -10.37
N VAL A 76 17.82 -3.22 -9.58
CA VAL A 76 18.39 -3.30 -8.21
C VAL A 76 19.92 -3.18 -8.20
N HIS A 77 20.59 -3.54 -9.31
CA HIS A 77 22.04 -3.39 -9.48
C HIS A 77 22.49 -1.92 -9.43
N LEU A 78 21.63 -0.96 -9.82
CA LEU A 78 21.92 0.48 -9.74
C LEU A 78 22.16 0.96 -8.30
N THR A 79 21.79 0.15 -7.31
CA THR A 79 22.03 0.49 -5.90
C THR A 79 23.51 0.65 -5.59
N LEU A 80 24.39 -0.18 -6.17
CA LEU A 80 25.83 -0.05 -5.97
C LEU A 80 26.36 1.24 -6.58
N GLU A 81 25.90 1.59 -7.78
CA GLU A 81 26.26 2.86 -8.44
C GLU A 81 25.79 4.07 -7.63
N ALA A 82 24.54 4.02 -7.11
CA ALA A 82 24.00 5.07 -6.24
C ALA A 82 24.81 5.22 -4.94
N ILE A 83 25.29 4.12 -4.34
CA ILE A 83 26.16 4.13 -3.16
C ILE A 83 27.51 4.73 -3.50
N GLU A 84 28.13 4.32 -4.60
CA GLU A 84 29.44 4.83 -5.04
C GLU A 84 29.38 6.34 -5.35
N LYS A 85 28.35 6.78 -6.05
CA LYS A 85 28.15 8.18 -6.43
C LYS A 85 27.89 9.08 -5.24
N ASN A 86 26.97 8.69 -4.35
CA ASN A 86 26.45 9.55 -3.30
C ASN A 86 27.14 9.36 -1.94
N GLN A 87 27.91 8.27 -1.77
CA GLN A 87 28.60 7.92 -0.50
C GLN A 87 27.67 8.08 0.73
N PRO A 88 26.48 7.43 0.74
CA PRO A 88 25.54 7.59 1.86
C PRO A 88 26.12 6.95 3.11
N GLU A 89 25.86 7.57 4.26
CA GLU A 89 26.23 7.05 5.58
C GLU A 89 25.25 5.99 6.08
N TRP A 90 24.01 6.02 5.55
CA TRP A 90 22.94 5.13 5.92
C TRP A 90 22.18 4.63 4.68
N LEU A 91 21.71 3.39 4.73
CA LEU A 91 20.82 2.82 3.73
C LEU A 91 19.45 2.59 4.37
N GLY A 92 18.42 3.30 3.92
CA GLY A 92 17.03 3.13 4.35
C GLY A 92 16.24 2.38 3.29
N ILE A 93 15.64 1.24 3.63
CA ILE A 93 14.91 0.39 2.69
C ILE A 93 13.46 0.26 3.14
N SER A 94 12.52 0.64 2.27
CA SER A 94 11.08 0.43 2.48
C SER A 94 10.61 -0.77 1.66
N LEU A 95 10.30 -1.87 2.32
CA LEU A 95 9.89 -3.12 1.69
C LEU A 95 8.37 -3.28 1.62
N TYR A 96 7.91 -3.80 0.49
CA TYR A 96 6.53 -4.28 0.29
C TYR A 96 6.51 -5.80 0.14
N THR A 97 5.47 -6.46 0.64
CA THR A 97 5.27 -7.91 0.47
C THR A 97 5.21 -8.28 -1.01
N GLY A 98 5.87 -9.36 -1.39
CA GLY A 98 5.92 -9.84 -2.77
C GLY A 98 6.98 -9.18 -3.66
N LEU A 99 7.72 -8.17 -3.15
CA LEU A 99 8.77 -7.48 -3.90
C LEU A 99 10.10 -7.46 -3.11
N THR A 100 10.35 -8.49 -2.31
CA THR A 100 11.46 -8.49 -1.36
C THR A 100 12.65 -9.33 -1.79
N THR A 101 12.43 -10.41 -2.52
CA THR A 101 13.45 -11.42 -2.83
C THR A 101 14.70 -10.80 -3.46
N TYR A 102 14.55 -10.01 -4.54
CA TYR A 102 15.70 -9.42 -5.23
C TYR A 102 16.43 -8.36 -4.37
N VAL A 103 15.71 -7.66 -3.48
CA VAL A 103 16.34 -6.72 -2.55
C VAL A 103 17.17 -7.45 -1.51
N PHE A 104 16.67 -8.56 -0.97
CA PHE A 104 17.43 -9.37 -0.02
C PHE A 104 18.61 -10.08 -0.66
N GLU A 105 18.48 -10.60 -1.87
CA GLU A 105 19.61 -11.18 -2.62
C GLU A 105 20.72 -10.15 -2.81
N TRP A 106 20.37 -8.94 -3.25
CA TRP A 106 21.30 -7.83 -3.34
C TRP A 106 21.93 -7.48 -1.98
N LEU A 107 21.14 -7.38 -0.92
CA LEU A 107 21.62 -7.03 0.42
C LEU A 107 22.59 -8.06 0.98
N ILE A 108 22.30 -9.35 0.81
CA ILE A 108 23.18 -10.45 1.19
C ILE A 108 24.54 -10.31 0.50
N GLN A 109 24.53 -10.09 -0.83
CA GLN A 109 25.76 -9.93 -1.59
C GLN A 109 26.55 -8.69 -1.16
N TYR A 110 25.85 -7.53 -1.01
CA TYR A 110 26.45 -6.29 -0.52
C TYR A 110 27.18 -6.49 0.81
N LYS A 111 26.53 -7.14 1.78
CA LYS A 111 27.12 -7.38 3.10
C LYS A 111 28.30 -8.34 3.06
N MET A 112 28.20 -9.39 2.27
CA MET A 112 29.30 -10.33 2.07
C MET A 112 30.54 -9.63 1.53
N ASP A 113 30.39 -8.79 0.52
CA ASP A 113 31.50 -8.07 -0.12
C ASP A 113 32.10 -7.02 0.82
N LYS A 114 31.25 -6.28 1.56
CA LYS A 114 31.72 -5.32 2.57
C LYS A 114 32.50 -6.00 3.69
N ALA A 115 32.00 -7.11 4.23
CA ALA A 115 32.68 -7.85 5.29
C ALA A 115 34.05 -8.40 4.82
N ARG A 116 34.12 -8.89 3.58
CA ARG A 116 35.40 -9.35 2.95
C ARG A 116 36.39 -8.19 2.77
N SER A 117 35.91 -7.07 2.25
CA SER A 117 36.70 -5.86 2.03
C SER A 117 37.30 -5.32 3.33
N ILE A 118 36.49 -5.18 4.38
CA ILE A 118 36.92 -4.64 5.67
C ILE A 118 37.91 -5.56 6.38
N THR A 119 37.62 -6.85 6.42
CA THR A 119 38.47 -7.79 7.16
C THR A 119 39.69 -8.27 6.39
N LYS A 120 39.72 -8.11 5.05
CA LYS A 120 40.69 -8.71 4.12
C LYS A 120 40.77 -10.24 4.26
N LYS A 121 39.70 -10.88 4.77
CA LYS A 121 39.59 -12.33 5.00
C LYS A 121 38.56 -12.95 4.09
N LYS A 122 38.75 -14.25 3.80
CA LYS A 122 37.75 -15.04 3.09
C LYS A 122 36.60 -15.33 4.07
N ILE A 123 35.45 -14.70 3.86
CA ILE A 123 34.20 -14.99 4.56
C ILE A 123 33.35 -15.84 3.63
N SER A 124 33.00 -17.04 4.07
CA SER A 124 32.33 -18.05 3.24
C SER A 124 30.81 -18.03 3.34
N ASP A 125 30.25 -17.49 4.44
CA ASP A 125 28.83 -17.52 4.70
C ASP A 125 28.28 -16.15 5.17
N PHE A 126 27.03 -15.91 4.84
CA PHE A 126 26.33 -14.67 5.14
C PHE A 126 26.16 -14.43 6.64
N LYS A 127 25.86 -15.47 7.42
CA LYS A 127 25.62 -15.34 8.87
C LYS A 127 26.85 -14.79 9.60
N THR A 128 28.02 -15.22 9.21
CA THR A 128 29.30 -14.70 9.72
C THR A 128 29.53 -13.24 9.31
N ALA A 129 29.25 -12.88 8.04
CA ALA A 129 29.35 -11.51 7.55
C ALA A 129 28.38 -10.59 8.30
N ASP A 130 27.12 -10.96 8.41
CA ASP A 130 26.07 -10.19 9.07
C ASP A 130 26.36 -9.96 10.56
N LYS A 131 26.78 -11.01 11.28
CA LYS A 131 27.16 -10.90 12.69
C LYS A 131 28.33 -9.94 12.91
N LEU A 132 29.32 -10.00 12.05
CA LEU A 132 30.48 -9.10 12.10
C LEU A 132 30.04 -7.64 11.90
N LEU A 133 29.30 -7.35 10.84
CA LEU A 133 28.87 -5.98 10.51
C LEU A 133 27.93 -5.42 11.57
N LYS A 134 26.97 -6.21 12.07
CA LYS A 134 26.10 -5.83 13.21
C LYS A 134 26.92 -5.51 14.48
N GLY A 135 28.00 -6.24 14.72
CA GLY A 135 28.96 -5.97 15.82
C GLY A 135 29.63 -4.62 15.64
N MET A 136 30.17 -4.34 14.47
CA MET A 136 30.84 -3.07 14.17
C MET A 136 29.90 -1.87 14.27
N VAL A 137 28.67 -2.01 13.72
CA VAL A 137 27.62 -0.95 13.83
C VAL A 137 27.23 -0.71 15.27
N ARG A 138 27.15 -1.76 16.09
CA ARG A 138 26.85 -1.64 17.54
C ARG A 138 27.92 -0.85 18.28
N GLU A 139 29.20 -1.13 18.02
CA GLU A 139 30.31 -0.42 18.62
C GLU A 139 30.36 1.04 18.17
N ALA A 140 30.17 1.29 16.87
CA ALA A 140 30.16 2.63 16.29
C ALA A 140 28.90 3.45 16.64
N LYS A 141 27.81 2.78 17.07
CA LYS A 141 26.46 3.35 17.20
C LYS A 141 25.95 4.01 15.92
N GLY A 142 26.28 3.43 14.77
CA GLY A 142 25.91 3.96 13.46
C GLY A 142 26.89 3.58 12.36
N PRO A 143 27.10 4.48 11.38
CA PRO A 143 28.04 4.27 10.29
C PRO A 143 29.46 3.94 10.79
N VAL A 144 30.12 3.03 10.09
CA VAL A 144 31.45 2.55 10.48
C VAL A 144 32.52 3.28 9.65
N TYR A 145 33.47 3.89 10.34
CA TYR A 145 34.58 4.61 9.72
C TYR A 145 35.93 3.99 10.08
N GLU A 146 36.85 4.03 9.14
CA GLU A 146 38.29 3.80 9.36
C GLU A 146 39.00 5.13 9.15
N GLY A 147 39.43 5.77 10.23
CA GLY A 147 39.79 7.19 10.20
C GLY A 147 38.63 8.08 9.76
N ASN A 148 38.83 8.82 8.66
CA ASN A 148 37.78 9.67 8.07
C ASN A 148 37.03 9.01 6.91
N GLN A 149 37.37 7.78 6.56
CA GLN A 149 36.76 7.07 5.44
C GLN A 149 35.61 6.21 5.93
N LEU A 150 34.41 6.40 5.31
CA LEU A 150 33.27 5.53 5.53
C LEU A 150 33.57 4.14 4.91
N VAL A 151 33.59 3.11 5.74
CA VAL A 151 33.82 1.73 5.29
C VAL A 151 32.53 0.92 5.21
N TYR A 152 31.55 1.25 6.06
CA TYR A 152 30.26 0.58 6.04
C TYR A 152 29.11 1.50 6.42
N ALA A 153 28.04 1.51 5.57
CA ALA A 153 26.78 2.18 5.81
C ALA A 153 25.77 1.14 6.33
N PRO A 154 25.26 1.28 7.57
CA PRO A 154 24.28 0.35 8.12
C PRO A 154 22.93 0.46 7.43
N VAL A 155 22.19 -0.64 7.47
CA VAL A 155 20.90 -0.81 6.78
C VAL A 155 19.74 -0.72 7.76
N ILE A 156 18.83 0.19 7.47
CA ILE A 156 17.54 0.37 8.17
C ILE A 156 16.46 -0.17 7.27
N ILE A 157 15.73 -1.21 7.69
CA ILE A 157 14.65 -1.81 6.91
C ILE A 157 13.32 -1.50 7.57
N GLY A 158 12.41 -0.89 6.81
CA GLY A 158 11.03 -0.58 7.19
C GLY A 158 10.03 -1.04 6.12
N GLY A 159 8.81 -0.51 6.19
CA GLY A 159 7.75 -0.76 5.22
C GLY A 159 6.79 -1.85 5.62
N HIS A 160 5.83 -2.13 4.74
CA HIS A 160 4.69 -3.01 5.02
C HIS A 160 5.11 -4.44 5.34
N TYR A 161 6.11 -4.98 4.64
CA TYR A 161 6.65 -6.31 4.88
C TYR A 161 7.09 -6.53 6.32
N ASN A 162 7.74 -5.55 6.92
CA ASN A 162 8.26 -5.66 8.28
C ASN A 162 7.21 -5.66 9.38
N ASN A 163 5.98 -5.30 9.08
CA ASN A 163 4.92 -5.37 10.07
C ASN A 163 4.65 -6.82 10.49
N TYR A 164 4.94 -7.79 9.61
CA TYR A 164 4.70 -9.21 9.80
C TYR A 164 6.00 -10.03 9.77
N ASN A 165 6.86 -9.77 8.78
CA ASN A 165 8.07 -10.55 8.51
C ASN A 165 9.35 -9.87 9.04
N PHE A 166 9.24 -9.15 10.15
CA PHE A 166 10.37 -8.41 10.73
C PHE A 166 11.54 -9.32 11.13
N LYS A 167 11.27 -10.58 11.52
CA LYS A 167 12.31 -11.56 11.84
C LYS A 167 13.13 -11.92 10.61
N ASP A 168 12.45 -12.13 9.49
CA ASP A 168 13.08 -12.42 8.22
C ASP A 168 13.98 -11.26 7.78
N SER A 169 13.50 -10.02 7.86
CA SER A 169 14.30 -8.83 7.58
C SER A 169 15.55 -8.72 8.48
N TRP A 170 15.42 -9.10 9.74
CA TRP A 170 16.56 -9.15 10.66
C TRP A 170 17.57 -10.25 10.29
N GLU A 171 17.09 -11.43 9.94
CA GLU A 171 17.91 -12.59 9.58
C GLU A 171 18.57 -12.42 8.19
N ARG A 172 17.93 -11.67 7.28
CA ARG A 172 18.47 -11.37 5.93
C ARG A 172 19.26 -10.06 5.84
N GLY A 173 19.64 -9.46 6.97
CA GLY A 173 20.70 -8.45 7.00
C GLY A 173 20.34 -7.04 7.40
N GLY A 174 19.12 -6.75 7.85
CA GLY A 174 18.83 -5.47 8.49
C GLY A 174 19.64 -5.30 9.78
N GLU A 175 20.36 -4.20 9.94
CA GLU A 175 20.90 -3.80 11.24
C GLU A 175 19.82 -3.22 12.14
N TYR A 176 18.92 -2.46 11.54
CA TYR A 176 17.76 -1.90 12.21
C TYR A 176 16.52 -2.30 11.44
N VAL A 177 15.59 -2.96 12.10
CA VAL A 177 14.32 -3.37 11.51
C VAL A 177 13.21 -2.62 12.21
N VAL A 178 12.42 -1.86 11.45
CA VAL A 178 11.41 -0.95 11.99
C VAL A 178 10.03 -1.41 11.59
N ARG A 179 9.17 -1.63 12.57
CA ARG A 179 7.75 -1.94 12.44
C ARG A 179 6.91 -0.69 12.67
N GLY A 180 5.71 -0.66 12.11
CA GLY A 180 4.85 0.52 12.16
C GLY A 180 5.22 1.54 11.11
N LYS A 181 4.96 2.80 11.38
CA LYS A 181 5.20 3.88 10.39
C LYS A 181 6.64 4.38 10.34
N GLY A 182 7.42 4.09 11.35
CA GLY A 182 8.87 4.20 11.35
C GLY A 182 9.48 5.60 11.40
N ILE A 183 8.69 6.66 11.33
CA ILE A 183 9.18 8.05 11.18
C ILE A 183 10.11 8.47 12.31
N ASN A 184 9.73 8.19 13.56
CA ASN A 184 10.50 8.67 14.72
C ASN A 184 11.66 7.73 15.05
N ILE A 185 11.42 6.43 14.97
CA ILE A 185 12.48 5.44 15.16
C ILE A 185 13.58 5.65 14.10
N PHE A 186 13.19 5.90 12.84
CA PHE A 186 14.15 6.19 11.78
C PHE A 186 15.05 7.39 12.14
N ARG A 187 14.44 8.49 12.59
CA ARG A 187 15.20 9.65 13.06
C ARG A 187 16.13 9.32 14.22
N ASP A 188 15.63 8.62 15.22
CA ASP A 188 16.37 8.29 16.43
C ASP A 188 17.54 7.32 16.15
N ILE A 189 17.38 6.43 15.17
CA ILE A 189 18.45 5.57 14.64
C ILE A 189 19.53 6.43 13.99
N LEU A 190 19.14 7.36 13.10
CA LEU A 190 20.10 8.26 12.45
C LEU A 190 20.93 9.08 13.47
N LEU A 191 20.37 9.37 14.63
CA LEU A 191 21.05 10.05 15.74
C LEU A 191 21.98 9.13 16.56
N GLY A 192 21.99 7.83 16.27
CA GLY A 192 22.79 6.86 17.02
C GLY A 192 22.22 6.58 18.43
N LEU A 193 20.94 6.83 18.66
CA LEU A 193 20.30 6.57 19.97
C LEU A 193 20.00 5.10 20.20
N TYR A 194 19.99 4.27 19.14
CA TYR A 194 19.70 2.86 19.18
C TYR A 194 20.88 2.01 18.71
N SER A 195 20.99 0.83 19.29
CA SER A 195 21.87 -0.24 18.77
C SER A 195 21.14 -1.05 17.70
N PRO A 196 21.85 -1.84 16.86
CA PRO A 196 21.21 -2.78 15.95
C PRO A 196 20.16 -3.64 16.64
N GLY A 197 18.95 -3.69 16.08
CA GLY A 197 17.79 -4.37 16.68
C GLY A 197 16.50 -4.22 15.90
N ILE A 198 15.41 -4.73 16.48
CA ILE A 198 14.06 -4.64 15.95
C ILE A 198 13.27 -3.65 16.80
N TYR A 199 12.59 -2.69 16.17
CA TYR A 199 11.93 -1.59 16.84
C TYR A 199 10.51 -1.39 16.36
N HIS A 200 9.63 -0.90 17.26
CA HIS A 200 8.30 -0.43 16.94
C HIS A 200 8.24 1.08 17.07
N ASP A 201 7.68 1.75 16.06
CA ASP A 201 7.42 3.18 16.16
C ASP A 201 6.07 3.41 16.83
N PRO A 202 6.06 3.96 18.06
CA PRO A 202 4.84 4.13 18.85
C PRO A 202 4.09 5.43 18.54
N MET A 203 4.53 6.24 17.58
CA MET A 203 4.14 7.65 17.54
C MET A 203 2.80 7.95 16.85
N PRO A 204 2.13 9.02 17.31
CA PRO A 204 1.07 9.70 16.58
C PRO A 204 1.59 10.28 15.27
N TYR A 205 0.83 10.08 14.20
CA TYR A 205 1.18 10.46 12.83
C TYR A 205 0.95 11.95 12.51
N ALA A 206 0.38 12.70 13.44
CA ALA A 206 0.16 14.14 13.27
C ALA A 206 1.45 14.92 12.93
N ASN A 207 2.60 14.35 13.29
CA ASN A 207 3.91 14.96 13.11
C ASN A 207 4.72 14.39 11.93
N ILE A 208 4.07 13.77 10.93
CA ILE A 208 4.76 13.42 9.70
C ILE A 208 5.30 14.70 9.06
N PRO A 209 6.62 14.77 8.78
CA PRO A 209 7.22 15.94 8.16
C PRO A 209 6.66 16.19 6.76
N ARG A 210 6.91 17.38 6.23
CA ARG A 210 6.61 17.67 4.82
C ARG A 210 7.37 16.71 3.92
N MET A 211 6.69 16.23 2.89
CA MET A 211 7.27 15.35 1.89
C MET A 211 8.44 16.04 1.16
N ASP A 212 9.57 15.38 1.00
CA ASP A 212 10.70 15.89 0.22
C ASP A 212 10.50 15.61 -1.28
N ARG A 213 9.48 16.21 -1.86
CA ARG A 213 8.99 15.94 -3.21
C ARG A 213 9.97 16.40 -4.29
N GLU A 214 10.50 17.60 -4.16
CA GLU A 214 11.41 18.17 -5.16
C GLU A 214 12.69 17.32 -5.34
N LYS A 215 13.32 16.93 -4.24
CA LYS A 215 14.53 16.10 -4.28
C LYS A 215 14.22 14.69 -4.77
N PHE A 216 13.07 14.14 -4.37
CA PHE A 216 12.59 12.85 -4.87
C PHE A 216 12.47 12.84 -6.39
N TYR A 217 11.85 13.87 -6.98
CA TYR A 217 11.74 13.97 -8.44
C TYR A 217 13.11 14.10 -9.11
N LYS A 218 14.01 14.89 -8.53
CA LYS A 218 15.35 15.10 -9.08
C LYS A 218 16.15 13.80 -9.11
N ASP A 219 16.18 13.05 -8.02
CA ASP A 219 16.99 11.83 -7.91
C ASP A 219 16.42 10.71 -8.78
N THR A 220 15.09 10.58 -8.81
CA THR A 220 14.45 9.62 -9.69
C THR A 220 14.64 9.95 -11.18
N PHE A 221 14.88 11.20 -11.53
CA PHE A 221 15.28 11.60 -12.88
C PHE A 221 16.69 11.16 -13.27
N GLU A 222 17.63 11.10 -12.32
CA GLU A 222 19.03 10.80 -12.61
C GLU A 222 19.27 9.31 -12.88
N PHE A 223 18.46 8.41 -12.29
CA PHE A 223 18.71 6.97 -12.32
C PHE A 223 17.83 6.17 -13.29
N SER A 224 16.73 6.70 -13.78
CA SER A 224 15.93 6.03 -14.81
C SER A 224 15.09 7.02 -15.64
N ASP A 225 15.03 6.80 -16.95
CA ASP A 225 14.13 7.57 -17.84
C ASP A 225 12.65 7.34 -17.51
N GLU A 226 12.30 6.20 -16.92
CA GLU A 226 10.94 5.83 -16.54
C GLU A 226 10.41 6.65 -15.35
N THR A 227 11.27 7.22 -14.52
CA THR A 227 10.88 7.97 -13.32
C THR A 227 10.53 9.43 -13.57
N LYS A 228 10.79 9.96 -14.77
CA LYS A 228 10.23 11.26 -15.21
C LYS A 228 8.72 11.32 -15.08
N LYS A 229 8.06 10.15 -15.10
CA LYS A 229 6.61 10.02 -14.94
C LYS A 229 6.06 10.69 -13.68
N TYR A 230 6.78 10.65 -12.54
CA TYR A 230 6.30 11.27 -11.30
C TYR A 230 6.29 12.79 -11.36
N ALA A 231 7.37 13.41 -11.85
CA ALA A 231 7.41 14.86 -12.03
C ALA A 231 6.38 15.34 -13.06
N LEU A 232 6.18 14.56 -14.13
CA LEU A 232 5.28 14.89 -15.24
C LEU A 232 3.86 14.36 -15.04
N SER A 233 3.60 13.55 -14.02
CA SER A 233 2.27 13.06 -13.70
C SER A 233 1.31 14.20 -13.40
N ARG A 234 0.10 14.12 -13.94
CA ARG A 234 -0.99 15.06 -13.65
C ARG A 234 -1.77 14.69 -12.39
N ILE A 235 -1.46 13.55 -11.78
CA ILE A 235 -2.01 13.12 -10.49
C ILE A 235 -0.85 13.02 -9.51
N LYS A 236 -0.95 13.75 -8.40
CA LYS A 236 0.04 13.71 -7.32
C LYS A 236 -0.56 13.03 -6.09
N SER A 237 0.27 12.62 -5.16
CA SER A 237 -0.16 11.98 -3.93
C SER A 237 -0.08 12.91 -2.74
N ILE A 238 -1.08 12.86 -1.88
CA ILE A 238 -1.08 13.51 -0.56
C ILE A 238 -1.55 12.49 0.48
N LEU A 239 -1.10 12.65 1.69
CA LEU A 239 -1.55 11.90 2.84
C LEU A 239 -2.28 12.83 3.79
N THR A 240 -3.58 12.61 4.01
CA THR A 240 -4.39 13.42 4.93
C THR A 240 -4.42 12.83 6.34
N ALA A 241 -4.49 11.51 6.43
CA ALA A 241 -4.59 10.78 7.69
C ALA A 241 -3.96 9.39 7.58
N LEU A 242 -3.74 8.74 8.71
CA LEU A 242 -3.32 7.36 8.82
C LEU A 242 -4.20 6.60 9.80
N GLY A 243 -4.31 5.29 9.56
CA GLY A 243 -5.12 4.39 10.34
C GLY A 243 -6.55 4.28 9.84
N CYS A 244 -7.19 3.19 10.24
CA CYS A 244 -8.55 2.84 9.86
C CYS A 244 -9.28 2.23 11.07
N SER A 245 -10.54 2.58 11.27
CA SER A 245 -11.36 2.07 12.38
C SER A 245 -11.99 0.70 12.11
N TYR A 246 -11.77 0.15 10.93
CA TYR A 246 -12.37 -1.12 10.52
C TYR A 246 -11.40 -2.29 10.69
N SER A 247 -11.95 -3.49 10.87
CA SER A 247 -11.25 -4.75 11.16
C SER A 247 -11.24 -5.73 9.99
N CYS A 248 -11.18 -5.23 8.74
CA CYS A 248 -11.21 -6.10 7.56
C CYS A 248 -10.11 -7.16 7.62
N THR A 249 -10.49 -8.42 7.48
CA THR A 249 -9.62 -9.59 7.69
C THR A 249 -8.49 -9.74 6.68
N TYR A 250 -8.64 -9.18 5.50
CA TYR A 250 -7.64 -9.17 4.42
C TYR A 250 -6.67 -7.99 4.48
N CYS A 251 -6.96 -7.00 5.34
CA CYS A 251 -6.27 -5.72 5.33
C CYS A 251 -5.11 -5.68 6.35
N TYR A 252 -3.92 -5.35 5.85
CA TYR A 252 -2.75 -5.20 6.70
C TYR A 252 -2.89 -4.07 7.73
N VAL A 253 -3.72 -3.03 7.46
CA VAL A 253 -3.90 -1.90 8.39
C VAL A 253 -4.56 -2.36 9.68
N SER A 254 -5.59 -3.21 9.61
CA SER A 254 -6.26 -3.73 10.81
C SER A 254 -5.31 -4.60 11.64
N SER A 255 -4.58 -5.50 11.00
CA SER A 255 -3.60 -6.36 11.67
C SER A 255 -2.42 -5.56 12.24
N LEU A 256 -1.96 -4.51 11.55
CA LEU A 256 -0.95 -3.60 12.08
C LEU A 256 -1.44 -2.92 13.36
N ILE A 257 -2.68 -2.47 13.41
CA ILE A 257 -3.28 -1.83 14.59
C ILE A 257 -3.31 -2.81 15.77
N ASP A 258 -3.70 -4.06 15.54
CA ASP A 258 -3.74 -5.07 16.60
C ASP A 258 -2.34 -5.42 17.12
N ASN A 259 -1.37 -5.59 16.23
CA ASN A 259 0.04 -5.78 16.60
C ASN A 259 0.60 -4.59 17.40
N LEU A 260 0.23 -3.36 17.04
CA LEU A 260 0.62 -2.18 17.78
C LEU A 260 -0.03 -2.15 19.17
N ARG A 261 -1.31 -2.47 19.29
CA ARG A 261 -2.02 -2.55 20.59
C ARG A 261 -1.38 -3.58 21.52
N GLU A 262 -1.02 -4.73 20.98
CA GLU A 262 -0.32 -5.78 21.73
C GLU A 262 1.04 -5.26 22.25
N ALA A 263 1.85 -4.67 21.36
CA ALA A 263 3.15 -4.10 21.73
C ALA A 263 3.04 -3.00 22.81
N TYR A 264 2.01 -2.15 22.73
CA TYR A 264 1.74 -1.14 23.77
C TYR A 264 1.29 -1.75 25.09
N SER A 265 0.46 -2.81 25.03
CA SER A 265 0.01 -3.53 26.23
C SER A 265 1.17 -4.18 26.95
N GLU A 266 2.12 -4.78 26.23
CA GLU A 266 3.32 -5.41 26.79
C GLU A 266 4.20 -4.43 27.60
N VAL A 267 4.23 -3.17 27.22
CA VAL A 267 5.02 -2.12 27.91
C VAL A 267 4.17 -1.26 28.87
N GLY A 268 2.89 -1.61 29.06
CA GLY A 268 2.00 -0.91 29.99
C GLY A 268 1.64 0.53 29.55
N VAL A 269 1.73 0.85 28.27
CA VAL A 269 1.43 2.16 27.70
C VAL A 269 0.09 2.13 26.97
N ARG A 270 -0.70 3.20 27.11
CA ARG A 270 -1.96 3.31 26.36
C ARG A 270 -1.68 3.50 24.87
N PRO A 271 -2.27 2.70 23.97
CA PRO A 271 -2.09 2.87 22.54
C PRO A 271 -2.64 4.24 22.06
N PRO A 272 -2.03 4.86 21.06
CA PRO A 272 -2.53 6.09 20.46
C PRO A 272 -3.89 5.88 19.78
N SER A 273 -4.51 6.97 19.33
CA SER A 273 -5.72 6.88 18.50
C SER A 273 -5.44 6.06 17.25
N ILE A 274 -6.38 5.21 16.90
CA ILE A 274 -6.31 4.36 15.69
C ILE A 274 -6.25 5.22 14.42
N ILE A 275 -6.96 6.34 14.42
CA ILE A 275 -6.99 7.28 13.31
C ILE A 275 -6.34 8.56 13.76
N GLN A 276 -5.44 9.07 12.91
CA GLN A 276 -4.71 10.29 13.18
C GLN A 276 -4.65 11.15 11.92
N ASP A 277 -5.32 12.31 12.01
CA ASP A 277 -5.25 13.32 10.97
C ASP A 277 -3.88 14.02 11.03
N ARG A 278 -3.34 14.34 9.88
CA ARG A 278 -2.15 15.20 9.80
C ARG A 278 -2.49 16.65 10.15
N LEU A 279 -1.48 17.40 10.52
CA LEU A 279 -1.62 18.84 10.72
C LEU A 279 -2.11 19.49 9.42
N LEU A 280 -3.23 20.19 9.49
CA LEU A 280 -3.91 20.77 8.34
C LEU A 280 -2.98 21.68 7.54
N GLU A 281 -2.26 22.57 8.22
CA GLU A 281 -1.30 23.49 7.58
C GLU A 281 -0.19 22.76 6.83
N THR A 282 0.30 21.63 7.35
CA THR A 282 1.31 20.81 6.64
C THR A 282 0.76 20.24 5.34
N VAL A 283 -0.49 19.77 5.34
CA VAL A 283 -1.16 19.24 4.15
C VAL A 283 -1.37 20.34 3.09
N VAL A 284 -1.80 21.53 3.53
CA VAL A 284 -1.99 22.68 2.63
C VAL A 284 -0.67 23.14 2.02
N GLN A 285 0.41 23.24 2.82
CA GLN A 285 1.74 23.59 2.34
C GLN A 285 2.29 22.57 1.33
N GLU A 286 2.01 21.30 1.48
CA GLU A 286 2.35 20.29 0.47
C GLU A 286 1.60 20.50 -0.85
N GLY A 287 0.35 20.95 -0.78
CA GLY A 287 -0.41 21.37 -1.98
C GLY A 287 0.19 22.58 -2.68
N GLU A 288 0.62 23.59 -1.92
CA GLU A 288 1.33 24.76 -2.47
C GLU A 288 2.67 24.37 -3.11
N GLU A 289 3.39 23.39 -2.52
CA GLU A 289 4.60 22.83 -3.11
C GLU A 289 4.31 22.14 -4.45
N ILE A 290 3.21 21.40 -4.56
CA ILE A 290 2.79 20.78 -5.83
C ILE A 290 2.59 21.87 -6.89
N LEU A 291 1.90 22.96 -6.58
CA LEU A 291 1.71 24.08 -7.51
C LEU A 291 3.04 24.73 -7.95
N ALA A 292 3.98 24.89 -7.02
CA ALA A 292 5.30 25.42 -7.32
C ALA A 292 6.09 24.47 -8.25
N LEU A 293 5.99 23.17 -8.04
CA LEU A 293 6.62 22.15 -8.89
C LEU A 293 5.94 22.05 -10.26
N ASP A 294 4.62 22.17 -10.33
CA ASP A 294 3.87 22.25 -11.58
C ASP A 294 4.41 23.39 -12.47
N ASN A 295 4.59 24.57 -11.89
CA ASN A 295 5.17 25.71 -12.60
C ASN A 295 6.63 25.42 -13.03
N LYS A 296 7.41 24.77 -12.19
CA LYS A 296 8.81 24.44 -12.47
C LYS A 296 8.97 23.44 -13.62
N TYR A 297 8.10 22.42 -13.67
CA TYR A 297 8.18 21.34 -14.68
C TYR A 297 7.24 21.54 -15.86
N GLY A 298 6.46 22.61 -15.89
CA GLY A 298 5.51 22.90 -16.98
C GLY A 298 4.33 21.92 -17.03
N VAL A 299 3.90 21.40 -15.88
CA VAL A 299 2.80 20.44 -15.73
C VAL A 299 1.61 21.13 -15.07
N LYS A 300 0.42 20.61 -15.27
CA LYS A 300 -0.77 21.01 -14.53
C LYS A 300 -1.34 19.79 -13.84
N THR A 301 -1.17 19.70 -12.53
CA THR A 301 -1.82 18.68 -11.70
C THR A 301 -3.34 18.86 -11.75
N THR A 302 -4.05 17.79 -12.08
CA THR A 302 -5.52 17.78 -12.22
C THR A 302 -6.24 17.25 -11.00
N ALA A 303 -5.57 16.39 -10.21
CA ALA A 303 -6.09 15.88 -8.96
C ALA A 303 -4.94 15.47 -8.02
N VAL A 304 -5.21 15.48 -6.73
CA VAL A 304 -4.36 14.86 -5.72
C VAL A 304 -5.03 13.60 -5.19
N PHE A 305 -4.32 12.49 -5.22
CA PHE A 305 -4.77 11.23 -4.65
C PHE A 305 -4.48 11.20 -3.15
N ASP A 306 -5.52 11.09 -2.32
CA ASP A 306 -5.37 10.91 -0.88
C ASP A 306 -4.97 9.46 -0.58
N GLN A 307 -3.73 9.27 -0.14
CA GLN A 307 -3.20 7.96 0.25
C GLN A 307 -3.53 7.58 1.71
N ALA A 308 -4.49 8.24 2.34
CA ALA A 308 -4.99 7.83 3.63
C ALA A 308 -5.53 6.38 3.56
N ASP A 309 -5.34 5.61 4.64
CA ASP A 309 -5.90 4.25 4.74
C ASP A 309 -7.43 4.25 4.54
N ILE A 310 -8.07 5.34 4.93
CA ILE A 310 -9.44 5.71 4.55
C ILE A 310 -9.64 7.22 4.72
N SER A 311 -10.22 7.87 3.72
CA SER A 311 -10.53 9.30 3.78
C SER A 311 -11.84 9.55 4.55
N LEU A 312 -12.17 10.81 4.82
CA LEU A 312 -13.43 11.27 5.43
C LEU A 312 -13.72 10.74 6.85
N ASN A 313 -12.72 10.27 7.57
CA ASN A 313 -12.91 9.83 8.95
C ASN A 313 -13.32 10.97 9.88
N ASN A 314 -12.74 12.16 9.70
CA ASN A 314 -12.97 13.34 10.50
C ASN A 314 -13.55 14.47 9.65
N MET A 315 -14.88 14.56 9.61
CA MET A 315 -15.58 15.56 8.78
C MET A 315 -15.29 17.00 9.18
N LYS A 316 -15.03 17.26 10.48
CA LYS A 316 -14.66 18.60 10.95
C LYS A 316 -13.29 19.02 10.39
N TRP A 317 -12.35 18.10 10.35
CA TRP A 317 -11.02 18.32 9.76
C TRP A 317 -11.14 18.59 8.24
N TRP A 318 -11.95 17.80 7.54
CA TRP A 318 -12.20 17.97 6.10
C TRP A 318 -12.88 19.29 5.76
N ASP A 319 -13.82 19.75 6.59
CA ASP A 319 -14.47 21.06 6.40
C ASP A 319 -13.47 22.22 6.61
N GLN A 320 -12.60 22.11 7.59
CA GLN A 320 -11.50 23.07 7.78
C GLN A 320 -10.50 23.04 6.63
N LEU A 321 -10.14 21.85 6.14
CA LEU A 321 -9.26 21.69 4.98
C LEU A 321 -9.89 22.34 3.74
N LYS A 322 -11.17 22.08 3.47
CA LYS A 322 -11.87 22.62 2.31
C LYS A 322 -11.63 24.11 2.14
N ASN A 323 -11.87 24.89 3.19
CA ASN A 323 -11.78 26.34 3.11
C ASN A 323 -10.34 26.81 2.80
N GLN A 324 -9.33 26.27 3.49
CA GLN A 324 -7.94 26.66 3.28
C GLN A 324 -7.37 26.12 1.97
N TRP A 325 -7.72 24.89 1.62
CA TRP A 325 -7.24 24.21 0.43
C TRP A 325 -7.74 24.86 -0.86
N LEU A 326 -9.04 25.16 -0.93
CA LEU A 326 -9.64 25.78 -2.12
C LEU A 326 -9.09 27.19 -2.38
N ASP A 327 -8.80 27.95 -1.32
CA ASP A 327 -8.26 29.29 -1.44
C ASP A 327 -6.78 29.32 -1.84
N ARG A 328 -5.97 28.35 -1.36
CA ARG A 328 -4.51 28.37 -1.50
C ARG A 328 -3.99 27.41 -2.58
N VAL A 329 -4.69 26.32 -2.83
CA VAL A 329 -4.25 25.24 -3.73
C VAL A 329 -5.22 25.01 -4.89
N GLY A 330 -6.48 24.76 -4.60
CA GLY A 330 -7.54 24.61 -5.61
C GLY A 330 -7.47 23.33 -6.46
N ILE A 331 -6.55 22.39 -6.18
CA ILE A 331 -6.48 21.10 -6.86
C ILE A 331 -7.47 20.15 -6.19
N PRO A 332 -8.39 19.49 -6.93
CA PRO A 332 -9.35 18.59 -6.31
C PRO A 332 -8.72 17.29 -5.82
N PHE A 333 -9.33 16.69 -4.79
CA PHE A 333 -8.93 15.40 -4.26
C PHE A 333 -9.57 14.23 -5.01
N TYR A 334 -8.85 13.12 -5.10
CA TYR A 334 -9.37 11.79 -5.34
C TYR A 334 -9.27 11.00 -4.04
N ILE A 335 -10.40 10.56 -3.47
CA ILE A 335 -10.47 10.01 -2.11
C ILE A 335 -10.91 8.56 -2.07
N GLN A 336 -10.64 7.90 -0.93
CA GLN A 336 -11.05 6.54 -0.64
C GLN A 336 -12.09 6.50 0.47
N ALA A 337 -13.19 5.75 0.27
CA ALA A 337 -14.26 5.66 1.24
C ALA A 337 -14.90 4.25 1.26
N ARG A 338 -15.61 3.95 2.35
CA ARG A 338 -16.45 2.74 2.45
C ARG A 338 -17.92 3.08 2.16
N PRO A 339 -18.71 2.11 1.67
CA PRO A 339 -20.14 2.31 1.45
C PRO A 339 -20.88 2.83 2.68
N ALA A 340 -20.58 2.29 3.87
CA ALA A 340 -21.20 2.74 5.13
C ALA A 340 -21.00 4.23 5.45
N MET A 341 -19.93 4.84 4.92
CA MET A 341 -19.63 6.27 5.11
C MET A 341 -20.47 7.16 4.20
N LEU A 342 -20.87 6.64 3.04
CA LEU A 342 -21.53 7.37 1.95
C LEU A 342 -23.03 7.08 1.86
N ALA A 343 -23.52 6.05 2.56
CA ALA A 343 -24.91 5.66 2.55
C ALA A 343 -25.77 6.50 3.52
N GLY A 344 -27.08 6.53 3.24
CA GLY A 344 -28.09 7.20 4.07
C GLY A 344 -27.93 8.71 4.13
N LYS A 345 -28.71 9.34 5.03
CA LYS A 345 -28.73 10.80 5.17
C LYS A 345 -27.36 11.39 5.52
N LYS A 346 -26.67 10.79 6.49
CA LYS A 346 -25.33 11.27 6.88
C LYS A 346 -24.29 11.12 5.76
N GLY A 347 -24.41 10.07 4.94
CA GLY A 347 -23.59 9.89 3.76
C GLY A 347 -23.83 11.00 2.73
N LYS A 348 -25.09 11.32 2.47
CA LYS A 348 -25.47 12.42 1.58
C LYS A 348 -24.92 13.76 2.06
N GLU A 349 -25.07 14.10 3.35
CA GLU A 349 -24.52 15.32 3.94
C GLU A 349 -22.97 15.40 3.79
N ARG A 350 -22.26 14.27 3.93
CA ARG A 350 -20.80 14.20 3.67
C ARG A 350 -20.48 14.49 2.22
N ILE A 351 -21.21 13.85 1.31
CA ILE A 351 -20.98 14.02 -0.14
C ILE A 351 -21.28 15.47 -0.55
N GLU A 352 -22.35 16.06 -0.07
CA GLU A 352 -22.68 17.47 -0.31
C GLU A 352 -21.54 18.40 0.15
N MET A 353 -20.96 18.14 1.33
CA MET A 353 -19.85 18.96 1.84
C MET A 353 -18.59 18.84 0.97
N ILE A 354 -18.23 17.64 0.47
CA ILE A 354 -17.03 17.44 -0.33
C ILE A 354 -17.23 17.75 -1.82
N SER A 355 -18.46 17.73 -2.32
CA SER A 355 -18.78 18.16 -3.68
C SER A 355 -18.83 19.69 -3.81
N ASP A 356 -19.03 20.39 -2.70
CA ASP A 356 -19.08 21.86 -2.68
C ASP A 356 -17.79 22.44 -3.24
N LYS A 357 -17.93 23.34 -4.21
CA LYS A 357 -16.82 24.02 -4.92
C LYS A 357 -15.79 23.08 -5.57
N GLY A 358 -16.15 21.82 -5.80
CA GLY A 358 -15.27 20.87 -6.49
C GLY A 358 -14.07 20.40 -5.67
N LEU A 359 -14.19 20.30 -4.35
CA LEU A 359 -13.10 19.79 -3.50
C LEU A 359 -12.68 18.38 -3.89
N VAL A 360 -13.62 17.54 -4.35
CA VAL A 360 -13.36 16.14 -4.73
C VAL A 360 -13.64 15.91 -6.21
N ALA A 361 -12.66 15.37 -6.92
CA ALA A 361 -12.74 15.00 -8.34
C ALA A 361 -13.23 13.56 -8.57
N GLY A 362 -13.18 12.70 -7.56
CA GLY A 362 -13.61 11.31 -7.66
C GLY A 362 -13.52 10.57 -6.33
N ILE A 363 -14.32 9.52 -6.21
CA ILE A 363 -14.38 8.67 -5.03
C ILE A 363 -14.07 7.23 -5.42
N SER A 364 -13.12 6.62 -4.73
CA SER A 364 -12.89 5.17 -4.77
C SER A 364 -13.62 4.51 -3.61
N MET A 365 -14.55 3.61 -3.91
CA MET A 365 -15.40 2.96 -2.92
C MET A 365 -15.25 1.43 -2.98
N ALA A 366 -14.72 0.86 -1.92
CA ALA A 366 -14.47 -0.56 -1.81
C ALA A 366 -15.74 -1.34 -1.41
N ILE A 367 -16.27 -2.15 -2.33
CA ILE A 367 -17.39 -3.09 -2.10
C ILE A 367 -16.91 -4.49 -1.71
N GLU A 368 -15.76 -4.88 -2.18
CA GLU A 368 -14.94 -6.08 -1.99
C GLU A 368 -15.59 -7.40 -2.45
N SER A 369 -16.81 -7.69 -2.09
CA SER A 369 -17.60 -8.86 -2.53
C SER A 369 -19.04 -8.46 -2.78
N GLY A 370 -19.70 -9.04 -3.78
CA GLY A 370 -21.13 -8.86 -4.04
C GLY A 370 -22.02 -9.68 -3.11
N ASN A 371 -21.47 -10.73 -2.48
CA ASN A 371 -22.18 -11.60 -1.56
C ASN A 371 -22.11 -11.07 -0.11
N PRO A 372 -23.25 -10.66 0.53
CA PRO A 372 -23.25 -10.14 1.88
C PRO A 372 -22.81 -11.14 2.94
N LYS A 373 -22.98 -12.46 2.72
CA LYS A 373 -22.50 -13.50 3.64
C LYS A 373 -20.98 -13.62 3.58
N ILE A 374 -20.39 -13.62 2.38
CA ILE A 374 -18.92 -13.61 2.20
C ILE A 374 -18.32 -12.36 2.82
N ARG A 375 -18.91 -11.18 2.57
CA ARG A 375 -18.45 -9.95 3.23
C ARG A 375 -18.42 -10.07 4.74
N LYS A 376 -19.47 -10.62 5.34
CA LYS A 376 -19.58 -10.75 6.78
C LYS A 376 -18.66 -11.84 7.36
N LEU A 377 -18.67 -13.02 6.79
CA LEU A 377 -18.01 -14.21 7.36
C LEU A 377 -16.50 -14.23 7.07
N LEU A 378 -16.12 -13.83 5.85
CA LEU A 378 -14.74 -13.94 5.38
C LEU A 378 -13.99 -12.60 5.50
N LEU A 379 -14.64 -11.48 5.19
CA LEU A 379 -13.98 -10.18 5.09
C LEU A 379 -14.19 -9.26 6.32
N ASP A 380 -15.00 -9.66 7.30
CA ASP A 380 -15.44 -8.84 8.44
C ASP A 380 -15.98 -7.46 8.00
N ARG A 381 -16.84 -7.49 6.96
CA ARG A 381 -17.52 -6.31 6.43
C ARG A 381 -19.03 -6.51 6.52
N HIS A 382 -19.68 -5.60 7.23
CA HIS A 382 -21.09 -5.76 7.62
C HIS A 382 -22.08 -5.00 6.74
N GLU A 383 -21.62 -4.31 5.70
CA GLU A 383 -22.50 -3.64 4.75
C GLU A 383 -23.33 -4.67 3.96
N ASN A 384 -24.65 -4.48 3.90
CA ASN A 384 -25.52 -5.22 2.99
C ASN A 384 -25.56 -4.56 1.60
N ASN A 385 -26.20 -5.23 0.63
CA ASN A 385 -26.27 -4.73 -0.74
C ASN A 385 -27.04 -3.42 -0.84
N ASP A 386 -28.10 -3.23 -0.05
CA ASP A 386 -28.87 -1.98 -0.02
C ASP A 386 -28.02 -0.80 0.45
N THR A 387 -27.16 -1.01 1.45
CA THR A 387 -26.22 0.03 1.91
C THR A 387 -25.25 0.41 0.78
N ILE A 388 -24.73 -0.57 0.05
CA ILE A 388 -23.81 -0.33 -1.08
C ILE A 388 -24.53 0.42 -2.20
N GLN A 389 -25.71 -0.04 -2.61
CA GLN A 389 -26.51 0.61 -3.65
C GLN A 389 -26.89 2.04 -3.27
N ASN A 390 -27.29 2.27 -2.03
CA ASN A 390 -27.60 3.60 -1.53
C ASN A 390 -26.38 4.53 -1.54
N ALA A 391 -25.20 4.02 -1.18
CA ALA A 391 -23.95 4.78 -1.26
C ALA A 391 -23.62 5.16 -2.71
N ILE A 392 -23.70 4.21 -3.64
CA ILE A 392 -23.49 4.45 -5.08
C ILE A 392 -24.47 5.54 -5.57
N HIS A 393 -25.75 5.43 -5.22
CA HIS A 393 -26.78 6.38 -5.61
C HIS A 393 -26.48 7.80 -5.09
N ASN A 394 -26.15 7.94 -3.81
CA ASN A 394 -25.79 9.23 -3.21
C ASN A 394 -24.59 9.89 -3.92
N VAL A 395 -23.54 9.13 -4.25
CA VAL A 395 -22.38 9.66 -4.97
C VAL A 395 -22.77 10.11 -6.39
N LYS A 396 -23.55 9.30 -7.09
CA LYS A 396 -23.98 9.60 -8.47
C LYS A 396 -24.91 10.80 -8.56
N ASP A 397 -25.78 11.00 -7.58
CA ASP A 397 -26.65 12.19 -7.50
C ASP A 397 -25.85 13.50 -7.39
N SER A 398 -24.64 13.42 -6.87
CA SER A 398 -23.72 14.57 -6.76
C SER A 398 -22.80 14.74 -7.96
N ASN A 399 -22.96 13.94 -9.02
CA ASN A 399 -22.14 13.94 -10.24
C ASN A 399 -20.63 13.76 -10.00
N ILE A 400 -20.24 13.17 -8.89
CA ILE A 400 -18.84 12.80 -8.63
C ILE A 400 -18.56 11.45 -9.32
N PRO A 401 -17.51 11.34 -10.12
CA PRO A 401 -17.05 10.06 -10.68
C PRO A 401 -16.79 9.02 -9.60
N LEU A 402 -17.29 7.81 -9.80
CA LEU A 402 -17.19 6.72 -8.85
C LEU A 402 -16.33 5.58 -9.40
N ARG A 403 -15.27 5.24 -8.67
CA ARG A 403 -14.55 3.98 -8.85
C ARG A 403 -15.03 3.00 -7.80
N THR A 404 -15.72 1.93 -8.18
CA THR A 404 -15.97 0.80 -7.27
C THR A 404 -14.80 -0.17 -7.30
N GLN A 405 -14.52 -0.77 -6.14
CA GLN A 405 -13.43 -1.74 -6.01
C GLN A 405 -13.95 -3.05 -5.43
N SER A 406 -13.42 -4.17 -5.92
CA SER A 406 -13.67 -5.49 -5.35
C SER A 406 -12.42 -6.36 -5.34
N ILE A 407 -12.45 -7.37 -4.48
CA ILE A 407 -11.46 -8.44 -4.45
C ILE A 407 -12.09 -9.65 -5.13
N ILE A 408 -11.44 -10.18 -6.15
CA ILE A 408 -11.88 -11.37 -6.86
C ILE A 408 -10.95 -12.55 -6.60
N GLY A 409 -11.43 -13.76 -6.84
CA GLY A 409 -10.64 -14.97 -6.53
C GLY A 409 -10.39 -15.13 -5.03
N LEU A 410 -11.38 -14.81 -4.20
CA LEU A 410 -11.33 -15.06 -2.76
C LEU A 410 -11.22 -16.56 -2.46
N PRO A 411 -10.67 -16.96 -1.29
CA PRO A 411 -10.58 -18.37 -0.87
C PRO A 411 -11.95 -18.90 -0.40
N VAL A 412 -12.89 -19.03 -1.34
CA VAL A 412 -14.29 -19.40 -1.10
C VAL A 412 -14.63 -20.85 -1.47
N LEU A 413 -13.62 -21.61 -1.88
CA LEU A 413 -13.77 -23.05 -2.14
C LEU A 413 -13.85 -23.82 -0.81
N ARG A 414 -14.35 -25.07 -0.89
CA ARG A 414 -14.28 -25.96 0.28
C ARG A 414 -12.82 -26.29 0.60
N PRO A 415 -12.37 -26.08 1.86
CA PRO A 415 -10.99 -26.35 2.25
C PRO A 415 -10.57 -27.81 1.97
N SER A 416 -9.37 -28.01 1.45
CA SER A 416 -8.75 -29.32 1.29
C SER A 416 -8.18 -29.88 2.59
N GLN A 417 -7.96 -29.01 3.57
CA GLN A 417 -7.44 -29.34 4.92
C GLN A 417 -8.45 -28.91 5.98
N VAL A 418 -8.46 -29.61 7.09
CA VAL A 418 -9.27 -29.21 8.25
C VAL A 418 -8.65 -27.96 8.87
N VAL A 419 -9.34 -26.84 8.75
CA VAL A 419 -8.89 -25.57 9.33
C VAL A 419 -8.94 -25.69 10.86
N ASN A 420 -7.78 -25.59 11.50
CA ASN A 420 -7.71 -25.60 12.96
C ASN A 420 -8.27 -24.28 13.50
N PRO A 421 -9.30 -24.27 14.36
CA PRO A 421 -9.89 -23.06 14.94
C PRO A 421 -8.90 -22.21 15.76
N ILE A 422 -7.79 -22.81 16.20
CA ILE A 422 -6.72 -22.07 16.89
C ILE A 422 -5.86 -21.28 15.89
N GLN A 423 -5.70 -21.80 14.66
CA GLN A 423 -4.91 -21.16 13.61
C GLN A 423 -5.71 -20.11 12.83
N SER A 424 -7.02 -20.35 12.65
CA SER A 424 -7.89 -19.37 12.01
C SER A 424 -9.29 -19.36 12.64
N LYS A 425 -9.78 -18.17 12.95
CA LYS A 425 -11.15 -17.93 13.43
C LYS A 425 -12.14 -17.75 12.27
N LEU A 426 -11.67 -17.75 11.03
CA LEU A 426 -12.51 -17.55 9.86
C LEU A 426 -13.15 -18.86 9.42
N SER A 427 -14.41 -18.78 9.00
CA SER A 427 -15.17 -19.90 8.47
C SER A 427 -16.21 -19.38 7.50
N LEU A 428 -16.46 -20.13 6.45
CA LEU A 428 -17.60 -19.92 5.54
C LEU A 428 -18.84 -20.72 5.96
N ILE A 429 -18.91 -21.08 7.22
CA ILE A 429 -20.08 -21.70 7.87
C ILE A 429 -20.61 -20.69 8.88
N ASP A 430 -21.89 -20.34 8.77
CA ASP A 430 -22.49 -19.40 9.70
C ASP A 430 -22.89 -20.08 11.03
N LYS A 431 -23.39 -19.27 11.95
CA LYS A 431 -23.83 -19.73 13.28
C LYS A 431 -24.97 -20.77 13.26
N ASP A 432 -25.69 -20.86 12.16
CA ASP A 432 -26.81 -21.77 11.97
C ASP A 432 -26.37 -23.04 11.22
N GLY A 433 -25.08 -23.16 10.89
CA GLY A 433 -24.46 -24.29 10.20
C GLY A 433 -24.62 -24.27 8.68
N GLU A 434 -25.10 -23.16 8.11
CA GLU A 434 -25.22 -22.99 6.67
C GLU A 434 -23.84 -22.71 6.06
N GLU A 435 -23.51 -23.44 4.98
CA GLU A 435 -22.22 -23.35 4.28
C GLU A 435 -22.31 -22.42 3.08
N PHE A 436 -21.28 -21.57 2.89
CA PHE A 436 -21.20 -20.57 1.81
C PHE A 436 -19.99 -20.81 0.90
N TYR A 437 -19.59 -22.07 0.70
CA TYR A 437 -18.58 -22.43 -0.27
C TYR A 437 -19.13 -22.41 -1.69
N TYR A 438 -18.26 -22.10 -2.64
CA TYR A 438 -18.54 -22.18 -4.07
C TYR A 438 -17.78 -23.37 -4.67
N ASP A 439 -18.37 -23.98 -5.69
CA ASP A 439 -17.66 -24.99 -6.49
C ASP A 439 -16.71 -24.36 -7.51
N ASP A 440 -17.04 -23.13 -7.94
CA ASP A 440 -16.22 -22.32 -8.83
C ASP A 440 -16.08 -20.89 -8.25
N PRO A 441 -14.84 -20.42 -7.98
CA PRO A 441 -14.60 -19.12 -7.35
C PRO A 441 -15.02 -17.93 -8.24
N ILE A 442 -15.17 -18.12 -9.55
CA ILE A 442 -15.67 -17.09 -10.47
C ILE A 442 -17.11 -16.70 -10.13
N GLN A 443 -17.91 -17.62 -9.61
CA GLN A 443 -19.29 -17.34 -9.24
C GLN A 443 -19.39 -16.28 -8.15
N GLU A 444 -18.45 -16.27 -7.20
CA GLU A 444 -18.36 -15.20 -6.20
C GLU A 444 -18.01 -13.87 -6.88
N SER A 445 -17.02 -13.85 -7.77
CA SER A 445 -16.60 -12.65 -8.51
C SER A 445 -17.74 -12.08 -9.38
N LEU A 446 -18.57 -12.94 -9.97
CA LEU A 446 -19.76 -12.55 -10.72
C LEU A 446 -20.81 -11.84 -9.85
N THR A 447 -20.89 -12.13 -8.55
CA THR A 447 -21.79 -11.39 -7.63
C THR A 447 -21.37 -9.93 -7.49
N CYS A 448 -20.07 -9.64 -7.55
CA CYS A 448 -19.56 -8.27 -7.56
C CYS A 448 -19.98 -7.52 -8.83
N LEU A 449 -19.78 -8.16 -9.98
CA LEU A 449 -20.16 -7.57 -11.27
C LEU A 449 -21.67 -7.33 -11.35
N GLU A 450 -22.50 -8.27 -10.88
CA GLU A 450 -23.96 -8.12 -10.82
C GLU A 450 -24.36 -6.88 -10.00
N LEU A 451 -23.76 -6.70 -8.82
CA LEU A 451 -24.03 -5.55 -7.96
C LEU A 451 -23.67 -4.23 -8.65
N VAL A 452 -22.58 -4.21 -9.41
CA VAL A 452 -22.15 -3.04 -10.17
C VAL A 452 -23.03 -2.81 -11.41
N CYS A 453 -23.37 -3.84 -12.16
CA CYS A 453 -24.26 -3.74 -13.33
C CYS A 453 -25.64 -3.19 -12.97
N THR A 454 -26.16 -3.48 -11.77
CA THR A 454 -27.42 -2.93 -11.29
C THR A 454 -27.33 -1.46 -10.84
N SER A 455 -26.12 -0.91 -10.75
CA SER A 455 -25.86 0.44 -10.20
C SER A 455 -25.89 1.56 -11.25
N ASN A 456 -26.28 1.29 -12.49
CA ASN A 456 -26.41 2.26 -13.57
C ASN A 456 -25.14 3.12 -13.77
N PHE A 457 -23.99 2.49 -14.03
CA PHE A 457 -22.70 3.15 -14.23
C PHE A 457 -22.75 4.16 -15.38
N GLY A 458 -22.24 5.37 -15.12
CA GLY A 458 -22.05 6.41 -16.11
C GLY A 458 -20.70 6.30 -16.81
N LYS A 459 -20.47 7.19 -17.77
CA LYS A 459 -19.24 7.24 -18.58
C LYS A 459 -17.95 7.40 -17.74
N GLU A 460 -18.02 8.19 -16.68
CA GLU A 460 -16.87 8.52 -15.83
C GLU A 460 -16.69 7.51 -14.68
N ASP A 461 -17.63 6.58 -14.52
CA ASP A 461 -17.53 5.56 -13.48
C ASP A 461 -16.61 4.43 -13.93
N TYR A 462 -15.93 3.81 -12.96
CA TYR A 462 -14.97 2.76 -13.22
C TYR A 462 -15.13 1.59 -12.23
N TYR A 463 -15.11 0.36 -12.73
CA TYR A 463 -15.08 -0.84 -11.91
C TYR A 463 -13.68 -1.44 -11.90
N TRP A 464 -13.00 -1.33 -10.77
CA TRP A 464 -11.68 -1.91 -10.56
C TRP A 464 -11.77 -3.14 -9.67
N ASN A 465 -10.98 -4.14 -9.98
CA ASN A 465 -10.84 -5.28 -9.11
C ASN A 465 -9.41 -5.77 -9.06
N ALA A 466 -9.08 -6.46 -7.95
CA ALA A 466 -7.79 -7.09 -7.74
C ALA A 466 -7.99 -8.56 -7.46
N LEU A 467 -7.12 -9.39 -8.03
CA LEU A 467 -6.99 -10.79 -7.63
C LEU A 467 -6.49 -10.85 -6.19
N TYR A 468 -7.14 -11.69 -5.39
CA TYR A 468 -6.78 -11.86 -4.00
C TYR A 468 -5.34 -12.35 -3.86
N SER A 469 -4.58 -11.69 -3.00
CA SER A 469 -3.25 -12.08 -2.60
C SER A 469 -3.21 -12.23 -1.08
N PRO A 470 -2.85 -13.39 -0.53
CA PRO A 470 -2.80 -13.61 0.91
C PRO A 470 -1.64 -12.82 1.52
N PHE A 471 -1.96 -11.82 2.35
CA PHE A 471 -0.95 -11.09 3.10
C PHE A 471 -0.65 -11.83 4.42
N PRO A 472 0.62 -12.15 4.70
CA PRO A 472 1.00 -12.81 5.95
C PRO A 472 0.59 -12.01 7.19
N GLY A 473 0.11 -12.70 8.22
CA GLY A 473 -0.31 -12.08 9.47
C GLY A 473 -1.63 -11.32 9.38
N THR A 474 -2.33 -11.40 8.24
CA THR A 474 -3.74 -11.00 8.17
C THR A 474 -4.62 -12.23 8.42
N PRO A 475 -5.78 -12.08 9.10
CA PRO A 475 -6.63 -13.23 9.37
C PRO A 475 -7.03 -14.02 8.13
N LEU A 476 -7.27 -13.35 6.99
CA LEU A 476 -7.61 -14.01 5.74
C LEU A 476 -6.41 -14.67 5.07
N GLY A 477 -5.22 -14.08 5.18
CA GLY A 477 -3.97 -14.70 4.69
C GLY A 477 -3.66 -15.98 5.46
N ASP A 478 -3.73 -15.93 6.78
CA ASP A 478 -3.51 -17.09 7.65
C ASP A 478 -4.56 -18.19 7.40
N TYR A 479 -5.83 -17.80 7.15
CA TYR A 479 -6.87 -18.74 6.75
C TYR A 479 -6.55 -19.42 5.41
N ALA A 480 -6.12 -18.65 4.41
CA ALA A 480 -5.81 -19.20 3.08
C ALA A 480 -4.69 -20.27 3.15
N VAL A 481 -3.65 -20.03 3.96
CA VAL A 481 -2.58 -21.01 4.20
C VAL A 481 -3.11 -22.22 5.00
N ALA A 482 -3.82 -22.00 6.09
CA ALA A 482 -4.35 -23.08 6.94
C ALA A 482 -5.37 -23.97 6.21
N ALA A 483 -6.12 -23.42 5.24
CA ALA A 483 -7.08 -24.14 4.42
C ALA A 483 -6.44 -24.85 3.20
N GLY A 484 -5.14 -24.68 2.97
CA GLY A 484 -4.40 -25.26 1.85
C GLY A 484 -4.65 -24.55 0.52
N PHE A 485 -5.07 -23.30 0.55
CA PHE A 485 -5.29 -22.48 -0.64
C PHE A 485 -4.05 -21.72 -1.08
N ALA A 486 -3.11 -21.47 -0.18
CA ALA A 486 -1.86 -20.78 -0.44
C ALA A 486 -0.70 -21.47 0.28
N ASP A 487 0.50 -21.29 -0.24
CA ASP A 487 1.72 -21.74 0.41
C ASP A 487 2.13 -20.79 1.55
N ASP A 488 2.92 -21.28 2.50
CA ASP A 488 3.46 -20.46 3.60
C ASP A 488 4.56 -19.49 3.12
N ASP A 489 5.12 -19.71 1.94
CA ASP A 489 6.09 -18.84 1.30
C ASP A 489 5.39 -17.69 0.56
N THR A 490 5.16 -16.62 1.29
CA THR A 490 4.44 -15.44 0.80
C THR A 490 5.27 -14.50 -0.07
N ASP A 491 6.59 -14.70 -0.18
CA ASP A 491 7.45 -13.97 -1.10
C ASP A 491 7.29 -14.41 -2.56
N ALA A 492 6.75 -15.62 -2.79
CA ALA A 492 6.52 -16.15 -4.13
C ALA A 492 5.36 -15.46 -4.88
N HIS A 493 4.52 -14.70 -4.17
CA HIS A 493 3.33 -14.09 -4.75
C HIS A 493 3.60 -12.62 -5.09
N ALA A 494 4.13 -12.42 -6.29
CA ALA A 494 4.37 -11.09 -6.83
C ALA A 494 3.09 -10.23 -6.87
N TYR A 495 3.26 -8.94 -6.67
CA TYR A 495 2.24 -7.88 -6.71
C TYR A 495 1.64 -7.70 -8.13
N GLN A 496 1.07 -8.74 -8.69
CA GLN A 496 0.40 -8.66 -9.99
C GLN A 496 -1.11 -8.85 -9.83
N PHE A 497 -1.74 -7.89 -9.15
CA PHE A 497 -3.18 -7.92 -8.81
C PHE A 497 -4.15 -8.16 -9.98
N THR A 498 -3.68 -8.09 -11.21
CA THR A 498 -4.52 -8.28 -12.41
C THR A 498 -4.08 -9.42 -13.30
N THR A 499 -2.90 -9.99 -13.07
CA THR A 499 -2.30 -11.00 -13.96
C THR A 499 -1.91 -12.28 -13.26
N ASP A 500 -1.96 -12.33 -11.93
CA ASP A 500 -1.65 -13.53 -11.17
C ASP A 500 -2.47 -13.60 -9.87
N SER A 501 -2.72 -14.80 -9.38
CA SER A 501 -3.39 -15.06 -8.10
C SER A 501 -2.39 -15.50 -7.05
N GLY A 502 -2.48 -14.92 -5.85
CA GLY A 502 -1.72 -15.40 -4.71
C GLY A 502 -2.19 -16.75 -4.14
N LEU A 503 -3.25 -17.34 -4.72
CA LEU A 503 -3.75 -18.65 -4.31
C LEU A 503 -3.26 -19.74 -5.26
N THR A 504 -2.48 -20.68 -4.74
CA THR A 504 -1.91 -21.81 -5.49
C THR A 504 -2.93 -22.85 -5.92
N CYS A 505 -4.12 -22.86 -5.29
CA CYS A 505 -5.22 -23.73 -5.67
C CYS A 505 -5.88 -23.33 -7.00
N PHE A 506 -5.65 -22.11 -7.50
CA PHE A 506 -6.22 -21.67 -8.78
C PHE A 506 -5.23 -21.89 -9.90
N THR A 507 -5.50 -22.90 -10.72
CA THR A 507 -4.63 -23.31 -11.82
C THR A 507 -5.41 -23.48 -13.12
N GLY A 508 -4.71 -23.60 -14.23
CA GLY A 508 -5.28 -23.92 -15.53
C GLY A 508 -6.38 -22.95 -15.98
N ILE A 509 -7.54 -23.48 -16.36
CA ILE A 509 -8.65 -22.68 -16.89
C ILE A 509 -9.26 -21.75 -15.83
N THR A 510 -9.27 -22.14 -14.55
CA THR A 510 -9.80 -21.31 -13.47
C THR A 510 -9.00 -20.03 -13.31
N LEU A 511 -7.67 -20.13 -13.27
CA LEU A 511 -6.80 -18.94 -13.20
C LEU A 511 -6.95 -18.06 -14.44
N LYS A 512 -6.98 -18.65 -15.64
CA LYS A 512 -7.20 -17.92 -16.89
C LYS A 512 -8.52 -17.11 -16.86
N ARG A 513 -9.61 -17.73 -16.38
CA ARG A 513 -10.90 -17.05 -16.24
C ARG A 513 -10.88 -15.91 -15.23
N GLN A 514 -10.17 -16.07 -14.11
CA GLN A 514 -10.03 -15.00 -13.12
C GLN A 514 -9.24 -13.81 -13.66
N ILE A 515 -8.15 -14.07 -14.37
CA ILE A 515 -7.34 -13.03 -15.03
C ILE A 515 -8.19 -12.30 -16.07
N ALA A 516 -8.92 -13.03 -16.91
CA ALA A 516 -9.80 -12.44 -17.91
C ALA A 516 -10.94 -11.63 -17.27
N PHE A 517 -11.54 -12.14 -16.20
CA PHE A 517 -12.52 -11.39 -15.41
C PHE A 517 -11.91 -10.07 -14.92
N SER A 518 -10.72 -10.10 -14.31
CA SER A 518 -10.03 -8.91 -13.83
C SER A 518 -9.85 -7.87 -14.93
N GLN A 519 -9.41 -8.29 -16.11
CA GLN A 519 -9.04 -7.38 -17.18
C GLN A 519 -10.24 -6.86 -18.00
N THR A 520 -11.37 -7.58 -18.00
CA THR A 520 -12.52 -7.21 -18.86
C THR A 520 -13.77 -6.74 -18.10
N SER A 521 -13.83 -6.96 -16.79
CA SER A 521 -15.03 -6.67 -15.98
C SER A 521 -15.46 -5.21 -15.98
N ASN A 522 -14.50 -4.27 -16.07
CA ASN A 522 -14.85 -2.85 -16.20
C ASN A 522 -15.69 -2.58 -17.45
N PHE A 523 -15.37 -3.21 -18.57
CA PHE A 523 -16.18 -3.09 -19.79
C PHE A 523 -17.61 -3.57 -19.54
N PHE A 524 -17.77 -4.78 -19.00
CA PHE A 524 -19.09 -5.37 -18.74
C PHE A 524 -19.91 -4.61 -17.71
N ALA A 525 -19.26 -3.92 -16.76
CA ALA A 525 -19.92 -3.11 -15.73
C ALA A 525 -20.80 -1.98 -16.31
N HIS A 526 -20.53 -1.53 -17.54
CA HIS A 526 -21.30 -0.49 -18.21
C HIS A 526 -22.60 -0.98 -18.88
N PHE A 527 -22.94 -2.27 -18.74
CA PHE A 527 -24.14 -2.85 -19.35
C PHE A 527 -25.05 -3.49 -18.31
N LYS A 528 -26.38 -3.30 -18.47
CA LYS A 528 -27.39 -3.89 -17.57
C LYS A 528 -27.33 -5.42 -17.50
N ASN A 529 -26.95 -6.06 -18.60
CA ASN A 529 -26.76 -7.50 -18.73
C ASN A 529 -25.28 -7.92 -18.75
N GLY A 530 -24.42 -7.09 -18.20
CA GLY A 530 -22.96 -7.31 -18.25
C GLY A 530 -22.52 -8.60 -17.56
N LYS A 531 -23.17 -8.99 -16.44
CA LYS A 531 -22.92 -10.28 -15.80
C LYS A 531 -23.19 -11.46 -16.73
N ASP A 532 -24.34 -11.47 -17.43
CA ASP A 532 -24.71 -12.57 -18.31
C ASP A 532 -23.75 -12.67 -19.49
N LEU A 533 -23.34 -11.52 -20.03
CA LEU A 533 -22.35 -11.45 -21.10
C LEU A 533 -20.96 -11.89 -20.64
N MET A 534 -20.56 -11.56 -19.42
CA MET A 534 -19.33 -12.06 -18.81
C MET A 534 -19.36 -13.58 -18.65
N VAL A 535 -20.47 -14.15 -18.18
CA VAL A 535 -20.65 -15.61 -18.08
C VAL A 535 -20.52 -16.24 -19.46
N LEU A 536 -21.19 -15.68 -20.47
CA LEU A 536 -21.08 -16.17 -21.85
C LEU A 536 -19.65 -16.10 -22.39
N PHE A 537 -18.92 -15.01 -22.08
CA PHE A 537 -17.52 -14.86 -22.48
C PHE A 537 -16.61 -15.90 -21.81
N LEU A 538 -16.73 -16.11 -20.51
CA LEU A 538 -15.84 -17.00 -19.75
C LEU A 538 -16.15 -18.50 -19.92
N TYR A 539 -17.41 -18.86 -20.20
CA TYR A 539 -17.86 -20.27 -20.21
C TYR A 539 -18.46 -20.73 -21.55
N GLY A 540 -18.68 -19.82 -22.47
CA GLY A 540 -19.27 -20.14 -23.77
C GLY A 540 -18.36 -20.98 -24.70
N ASN A 541 -17.06 -21.00 -24.43
CA ASN A 541 -16.05 -21.79 -25.12
C ASN A 541 -15.15 -22.52 -24.13
N ASN A 542 -14.98 -23.83 -24.27
CA ASN A 542 -14.10 -24.62 -23.41
C ASN A 542 -12.60 -24.34 -23.65
N GLU A 543 -12.24 -23.83 -24.83
CA GLU A 543 -10.88 -23.43 -25.20
C GLU A 543 -10.66 -21.91 -25.05
N PHE A 544 -11.42 -21.29 -24.17
CA PHE A 544 -11.41 -19.86 -23.88
C PHE A 544 -10.00 -19.26 -23.78
N GLN A 545 -9.82 -18.12 -24.46
CA GLN A 545 -8.62 -17.29 -24.39
C GLN A 545 -9.00 -15.81 -24.23
N LEU A 546 -8.19 -15.05 -23.49
CA LEU A 546 -8.42 -13.62 -23.31
C LEU A 546 -8.32 -12.84 -24.64
N SER A 547 -7.48 -13.28 -25.59
CA SER A 547 -7.37 -12.74 -26.94
C SER A 547 -8.68 -12.74 -27.73
N ASP A 548 -9.63 -13.61 -27.36
CA ASP A 548 -10.93 -13.74 -28.04
C ASP A 548 -11.91 -12.63 -27.64
N PHE A 549 -11.54 -11.77 -26.69
CA PHE A 549 -12.43 -10.73 -26.14
C PHE A 549 -12.89 -9.72 -27.20
N ALA A 550 -12.01 -9.27 -28.07
CA ALA A 550 -12.36 -8.32 -29.13
C ALA A 550 -13.38 -8.92 -30.10
N GLU A 551 -13.14 -10.14 -30.58
CA GLU A 551 -14.06 -10.88 -31.47
C GLU A 551 -15.39 -11.16 -30.77
N PHE A 552 -15.36 -11.52 -29.47
CA PHE A 552 -16.57 -11.74 -28.69
C PHE A 552 -17.45 -10.48 -28.65
N VAL A 553 -16.85 -9.29 -28.45
CA VAL A 553 -17.56 -8.01 -28.41
C VAL A 553 -18.13 -7.66 -29.78
N GLU A 554 -17.33 -7.79 -30.84
CA GLU A 554 -17.76 -7.47 -32.23
C GLU A 554 -18.92 -8.34 -32.69
N THR A 555 -18.81 -9.65 -32.47
CA THR A 555 -19.83 -10.63 -32.94
C THR A 555 -21.13 -10.57 -32.15
N ARG A 556 -21.16 -9.93 -31.00
CA ARG A 556 -22.32 -9.86 -30.09
C ARG A 556 -22.75 -8.44 -29.75
N ALA A 557 -22.32 -7.45 -30.53
CA ALA A 557 -22.60 -6.03 -30.27
C ALA A 557 -24.09 -5.73 -30.05
N GLU A 558 -25.00 -6.43 -30.74
CA GLU A 558 -26.44 -6.28 -30.62
C GLU A 558 -27.04 -6.75 -29.29
N PHE A 559 -26.32 -7.58 -28.53
CA PHE A 559 -26.80 -8.10 -27.24
C PHE A 559 -26.44 -7.20 -26.07
N PHE A 560 -25.55 -6.21 -26.24
CA PHE A 560 -25.16 -5.31 -25.18
C PHE A 560 -26.28 -4.30 -24.88
N LYS A 561 -26.75 -4.27 -23.64
CA LYS A 561 -27.79 -3.36 -23.15
C LYS A 561 -27.18 -2.25 -22.30
N PRO A 562 -26.79 -1.11 -22.90
CA PRO A 562 -26.18 -0.01 -22.14
C PRO A 562 -27.14 0.55 -21.10
N HIS A 563 -26.59 1.17 -20.07
CA HIS A 563 -27.37 1.93 -19.11
C HIS A 563 -28.04 3.14 -19.78
N GLU A 564 -29.14 3.64 -19.20
CA GLU A 564 -29.94 4.73 -19.79
C GLU A 564 -29.20 6.07 -19.88
N ARG A 565 -28.15 6.28 -19.09
CA ARG A 565 -27.21 7.38 -19.29
C ARG A 565 -26.24 6.95 -20.39
N PRO A 566 -26.30 7.52 -21.60
CA PRO A 566 -25.42 7.12 -22.67
C PRO A 566 -23.98 7.36 -22.24
N THR A 567 -23.25 6.28 -22.12
CA THR A 567 -21.80 6.35 -22.17
C THR A 567 -21.47 6.93 -23.53
N GLN A 568 -20.56 7.92 -23.63
CA GLN A 568 -20.08 8.41 -24.93
C GLN A 568 -19.22 7.36 -25.65
N PHE A 569 -19.28 6.11 -25.23
CA PHE A 569 -18.78 4.99 -25.98
C PHE A 569 -19.70 4.83 -27.21
N GLY A 570 -19.42 5.63 -28.24
CA GLY A 570 -19.74 5.16 -29.56
C GLY A 570 -19.06 3.81 -29.68
N ILE A 571 -19.86 2.74 -29.64
CA ILE A 571 -19.56 1.41 -30.12
C ILE A 571 -18.07 1.05 -30.00
N ILE A 572 -17.70 0.40 -28.89
CA ILE A 572 -16.36 -0.09 -28.52
C ILE A 572 -15.47 0.99 -27.88
N PRO A 573 -15.17 0.89 -26.58
CA PRO A 573 -14.03 1.59 -26.03
C PRO A 573 -12.81 1.23 -26.86
N ASN A 574 -12.00 2.21 -27.22
CA ASN A 574 -10.66 1.95 -27.72
C ASN A 574 -9.98 1.08 -26.66
N ILE A 575 -10.00 -0.23 -26.86
CA ILE A 575 -9.26 -1.17 -26.02
C ILE A 575 -7.83 -0.73 -26.26
N ASP A 576 -7.23 -0.14 -25.25
CA ASP A 576 -5.81 0.20 -25.32
C ASP A 576 -5.08 -1.11 -25.61
N ARG A 577 -4.60 -1.27 -26.82
CA ARG A 577 -3.90 -2.48 -27.26
C ARG A 577 -2.65 -2.76 -26.44
N ASN A 578 -2.23 -1.82 -25.60
CA ASN A 578 -1.16 -1.97 -24.62
C ASN A 578 -1.63 -2.64 -23.31
N MET A 579 -2.93 -2.89 -23.13
CA MET A 579 -3.49 -3.67 -22.01
C MET A 579 -3.81 -5.14 -22.37
N LEU A 580 -3.63 -5.52 -23.61
CA LEU A 580 -3.64 -6.90 -24.11
C LEU A 580 -2.20 -7.39 -24.24
#